data_b3fa8902a78bcb1ae26590a00c5810e0
#
_entry.id   b3fa8902a78bcb1ae26590a00c5810e0
#
_cell.length_a   1.000
_cell.length_b   1.000
_cell.length_c   1.000
_cell.angle_alpha   90.00
_cell.angle_beta   90.00
_cell.angle_gamma   90.00
#
_symmetry.space_group_name_H-M   'P 1'
#
loop_
_entity.id
_entity.type
_entity.pdbx_description
1 polymer ?
#
loop_
_entity_poly.entity_id
_entity_poly.type
_entity_poly.pdbx_seq_one_letter_code
_entity_poly.pdbx_strand_id
1 'polypeptide(L)'
;MSSDSPPETALRLAMVAAGLPEPRANAPAHQVLAGGEVVELGEPDLHWPQWKLALEHEGPSHLDRRQQDRDIDRGDRRRDAGWVELRTTAKDLRDGCAPAVAKVRRELLRSGWRSG
;
A
#
# COMPACT_ATOMS: atom_id res chain seq x y z
N MET A 1 -17.21 11.76 7.60
CA MET A 1 -17.20 10.38 8.04
C MET A 1 -15.95 9.67 7.53
N SER A 2 -15.32 8.92 8.40
CA SER A 2 -14.11 8.21 8.01
C SER A 2 -14.45 7.07 7.04
N SER A 3 -13.64 6.92 6.02
CA SER A 3 -13.76 5.81 5.08
C SER A 3 -12.84 4.66 5.44
N ASP A 4 -12.10 4.78 6.55
CA ASP A 4 -11.16 3.73 6.94
C ASP A 4 -11.91 2.50 7.40
N SER A 5 -11.58 1.36 6.85
CA SER A 5 -12.08 0.09 7.36
C SER A 5 -11.27 -0.29 8.60
N PRO A 6 -11.84 -1.15 9.49
CA PRO A 6 -11.07 -1.61 10.64
C PRO A 6 -9.72 -2.24 10.28
N PRO A 7 -9.62 -3.10 9.24
CA PRO A 7 -8.31 -3.62 8.86
C PRO A 7 -7.30 -2.54 8.47
N GLU A 8 -7.73 -1.51 7.74
CA GLU A 8 -6.84 -0.43 7.34
C GLU A 8 -6.32 0.34 8.54
N THR A 9 -7.22 0.62 9.49
CA THR A 9 -6.83 1.33 10.71
C THR A 9 -5.83 0.50 11.51
N ALA A 10 -6.09 -0.80 11.67
CA ALA A 10 -5.20 -1.68 12.41
C ALA A 10 -3.82 -1.74 11.74
N LEU A 11 -3.78 -1.84 10.42
CA LEU A 11 -2.53 -1.88 9.66
C LEU A 11 -1.74 -0.58 9.86
N ARG A 12 -2.40 0.56 9.69
CA ARG A 12 -1.73 1.85 9.82
C ARG A 12 -1.12 2.03 11.21
N LEU A 13 -1.91 1.73 12.24
CA LEU A 13 -1.44 1.88 13.61
C LEU A 13 -0.29 0.92 13.91
N ALA A 14 -0.36 -0.30 13.39
CA ALA A 14 0.70 -1.28 13.59
C ALA A 14 2.02 -0.83 12.94
N MET A 15 1.93 -0.23 11.75
CA MET A 15 3.13 0.27 11.08
C MET A 15 3.80 1.37 11.88
N VAL A 16 3.02 2.32 12.37
CA VAL A 16 3.54 3.41 13.19
C VAL A 16 4.13 2.88 14.50
N ALA A 17 3.41 1.96 15.15
CA ALA A 17 3.90 1.38 16.41
C ALA A 17 5.19 0.60 16.23
N ALA A 18 5.42 0.05 15.05
CA ALA A 18 6.65 -0.70 14.75
C ALA A 18 7.82 0.20 14.38
N GLY A 19 7.63 1.51 14.36
CA GLY A 19 8.70 2.44 14.01
C GLY A 19 8.89 2.66 12.52
N LEU A 20 7.96 2.19 11.70
CA LEU A 20 8.04 2.41 10.25
C LEU A 20 7.57 3.83 9.93
N PRO A 21 7.95 4.36 8.77
CA PRO A 21 7.43 5.66 8.35
C PRO A 21 5.91 5.63 8.30
N GLU A 22 5.28 6.74 8.65
CA GLU A 22 3.83 6.80 8.64
C GLU A 22 3.30 6.79 7.21
N PRO A 23 2.41 5.85 6.86
CA PRO A 23 1.84 5.82 5.52
C PRO A 23 0.71 6.81 5.36
N ARG A 24 0.40 7.12 4.11
CA ARG A 24 -0.84 7.81 3.79
C ARG A 24 -1.93 6.76 3.64
N ALA A 25 -3.11 7.06 4.17
CA ALA A 25 -4.24 6.13 4.15
C ALA A 25 -5.34 6.66 3.24
N ASN A 26 -5.83 5.81 2.35
CA ASN A 26 -6.96 6.13 1.46
C ASN A 26 -6.79 7.46 0.73
N ALA A 27 -5.58 7.72 0.27
CA ALA A 27 -5.25 8.96 -0.40
C ALA A 27 -4.77 8.69 -1.82
N PRO A 28 -5.02 9.62 -2.75
CA PRO A 28 -4.55 9.44 -4.12
C PRO A 28 -3.03 9.36 -4.17
N ALA A 29 -2.53 8.43 -4.97
CA ALA A 29 -1.11 8.28 -5.23
C ALA A 29 -0.83 8.66 -6.67
N HIS A 30 0.32 9.26 -6.93
CA HIS A 30 0.72 9.62 -8.27
C HIS A 30 2.24 9.62 -8.37
N GLN A 31 2.73 9.58 -9.59
CA GLN A 31 4.15 9.61 -9.87
C GLN A 31 4.42 10.62 -10.95
N VAL A 32 5.42 11.49 -10.72
CA VAL A 32 5.89 12.41 -11.74
C VAL A 32 7.05 11.73 -12.47
N LEU A 33 6.90 11.54 -13.76
CA LEU A 33 7.91 10.91 -14.58
C LEU A 33 9.00 11.91 -14.97
N ALA A 34 10.09 11.39 -15.54
CA ALA A 34 11.25 12.20 -15.87
C ALA A 34 10.91 13.37 -16.81
N GLY A 35 9.91 13.19 -17.67
CA GLY A 35 9.47 14.25 -18.59
C GLY A 35 8.49 15.23 -17.99
N GLY A 36 8.16 15.10 -16.70
CA GLY A 36 7.19 15.97 -16.03
C GLY A 36 5.76 15.49 -16.12
N GLU A 37 5.53 14.39 -16.81
CA GLU A 37 4.20 13.80 -16.93
C GLU A 37 3.77 13.19 -15.59
N VAL A 38 2.51 13.38 -15.20
CA VAL A 38 1.97 12.84 -13.96
C VAL A 38 1.13 11.61 -14.28
N VAL A 39 1.45 10.50 -13.61
CA VAL A 39 0.72 9.25 -13.75
C VAL A 39 -0.10 9.03 -12.49
N GLU A 40 -1.40 8.83 -12.65
CA GLU A 40 -2.32 8.54 -11.55
C GLU A 40 -2.21 7.07 -11.17
N LEU A 41 -2.02 6.79 -9.88
CA LEU A 41 -1.82 5.42 -9.40
C LEU A 41 -2.97 4.90 -8.56
N GLY A 42 -4.08 5.64 -8.49
CA GLY A 42 -5.24 5.25 -7.72
C GLY A 42 -5.11 5.64 -6.26
N GLU A 43 -5.95 5.02 -5.43
CA GLU A 43 -5.96 5.30 -3.99
C GLU A 43 -5.68 4.00 -3.22
N PRO A 44 -4.41 3.68 -2.99
CA PRO A 44 -4.08 2.49 -2.21
C PRO A 44 -4.63 2.59 -0.79
N ASP A 45 -4.86 1.47 -0.15
CA ASP A 45 -5.27 1.47 1.24
C ASP A 45 -4.24 2.20 2.10
N LEU A 46 -2.98 1.88 1.91
CA LEU A 46 -1.85 2.60 2.50
C LEU A 46 -0.78 2.80 1.44
N HIS A 47 -0.06 3.93 1.50
CA HIS A 47 1.11 4.06 0.63
C HIS A 47 2.16 4.97 1.25
N TRP A 48 3.40 4.72 0.83
CA TRP A 48 4.57 5.48 1.24
C TRP A 48 5.19 6.07 -0.02
N PRO A 49 4.77 7.29 -0.41
CA PRO A 49 5.22 7.86 -1.71
C PRO A 49 6.71 8.06 -1.80
N GLN A 50 7.36 8.38 -0.69
CA GLN A 50 8.81 8.57 -0.67
C GLN A 50 9.54 7.29 -1.08
N TRP A 51 8.95 6.14 -0.80
CA TRP A 51 9.56 4.83 -1.06
C TRP A 51 8.90 4.10 -2.22
N LYS A 52 7.93 4.72 -2.88
CA LYS A 52 7.18 4.15 -4.01
C LYS A 52 6.60 2.80 -3.66
N LEU A 53 5.97 2.74 -2.50
CA LEU A 53 5.39 1.50 -1.98
C LEU A 53 3.91 1.70 -1.73
N ALA A 54 3.10 0.76 -2.21
CA ALA A 54 1.65 0.74 -1.98
C ALA A 54 1.27 -0.58 -1.34
N LEU A 55 0.28 -0.53 -0.45
CA LEU A 55 -0.24 -1.73 0.20
C LEU A 55 -1.75 -1.77 0.02
N GLU A 56 -2.24 -2.90 -0.47
CA GLU A 56 -3.67 -3.15 -0.63
C GLU A 56 -4.04 -4.32 0.26
N HIS A 57 -5.08 -4.15 1.06
CA HIS A 57 -5.59 -5.23 1.89
C HIS A 57 -6.76 -5.89 1.18
N GLU A 58 -6.67 -7.19 0.99
CA GLU A 58 -7.72 -7.94 0.34
C GLU A 58 -8.67 -8.49 1.38
N GLY A 59 -9.89 -7.94 1.41
CA GLY A 59 -10.94 -8.45 2.25
C GLY A 59 -11.64 -9.63 1.58
N PRO A 60 -12.57 -10.25 2.28
CA PRO A 60 -13.32 -11.41 1.75
C PRO A 60 -14.46 -10.98 0.82
N SER A 61 -14.28 -9.96 0.02
CA SER A 61 -15.33 -9.47 -0.86
C SER A 61 -15.29 -10.16 -2.20
N HIS A 62 -16.45 -10.20 -2.85
CA HIS A 62 -16.55 -10.69 -4.20
C HIS A 62 -16.24 -9.55 -5.15
N LEU A 63 -15.26 -9.75 -5.99
CA LEU A 63 -14.92 -8.78 -7.02
C LEU A 63 -15.62 -9.16 -8.32
N ASP A 64 -16.34 -8.23 -8.90
CA ASP A 64 -16.85 -8.48 -10.23
C ASP A 64 -15.74 -8.29 -11.27
N ARG A 65 -16.04 -8.65 -12.51
CA ARG A 65 -15.04 -8.64 -13.56
C ARG A 65 -14.49 -7.23 -13.83
N ARG A 66 -15.34 -6.22 -13.79
CA ARG A 66 -14.90 -4.85 -14.04
C ARG A 66 -13.93 -4.38 -12.96
N GLN A 67 -14.21 -4.74 -11.72
CA GLN A 67 -13.34 -4.35 -10.63
C GLN A 67 -12.00 -5.04 -10.74
N GLN A 68 -11.99 -6.31 -11.14
CA GLN A 68 -10.75 -7.04 -11.36
C GLN A 68 -9.92 -6.40 -12.48
N ASP A 69 -10.56 -6.00 -13.57
CA ASP A 69 -9.86 -5.36 -14.67
C ASP A 69 -9.22 -4.04 -14.24
N ARG A 70 -9.96 -3.24 -13.45
CA ARG A 70 -9.42 -1.98 -12.94
C ARG A 70 -8.24 -2.20 -11.99
N ASP A 71 -8.33 -3.26 -11.17
CA ASP A 71 -7.24 -3.59 -10.24
C ASP A 71 -5.98 -3.99 -11.00
N ILE A 72 -6.14 -4.75 -12.08
CA ILE A 72 -5.01 -5.15 -12.92
C ILE A 72 -4.38 -3.91 -13.56
N ASP A 73 -5.20 -3.01 -14.11
CA ASP A 73 -4.70 -1.80 -14.74
C ASP A 73 -3.93 -0.93 -13.76
N ARG A 74 -4.44 -0.79 -12.52
CA ARG A 74 -3.74 -0.01 -11.50
C ARG A 74 -2.42 -0.64 -11.13
N GLY A 75 -2.40 -1.96 -11.00
CA GLY A 75 -1.18 -2.68 -10.70
C GLY A 75 -0.13 -2.49 -11.78
N ASP A 76 -0.55 -2.55 -13.02
CA ASP A 76 0.35 -2.33 -14.16
C ASP A 76 0.92 -0.91 -14.15
N ARG A 77 0.07 0.10 -13.91
CA ARG A 77 0.53 1.48 -13.86
C ARG A 77 1.52 1.71 -12.73
N ARG A 78 1.26 1.13 -11.55
CA ARG A 78 2.16 1.25 -10.40
C ARG A 78 3.51 0.62 -10.72
N ARG A 79 3.48 -0.57 -11.30
CA ARG A 79 4.71 -1.28 -11.66
C ARG A 79 5.51 -0.50 -12.70
N ASP A 80 4.82 0.02 -13.73
CA ASP A 80 5.47 0.80 -14.78
C ASP A 80 6.07 2.09 -14.23
N ALA A 81 5.48 2.64 -13.17
CA ALA A 81 5.99 3.84 -12.52
C ALA A 81 7.11 3.54 -11.50
N GLY A 82 7.50 2.28 -11.37
CA GLY A 82 8.56 1.88 -10.46
C GLY A 82 8.11 1.64 -9.04
N TRP A 83 6.82 1.48 -8.82
CA TRP A 83 6.28 1.22 -7.50
C TRP A 83 6.20 -0.27 -7.23
N VAL A 84 6.34 -0.63 -5.96
CA VAL A 84 6.09 -1.99 -5.49
C VAL A 84 4.70 -2.01 -4.86
N GLU A 85 3.91 -3.01 -5.19
CA GLU A 85 2.60 -3.19 -4.60
C GLU A 85 2.62 -4.44 -3.74
N LEU A 86 2.30 -4.27 -2.46
CA LEU A 86 2.16 -5.39 -1.53
C LEU A 86 0.68 -5.65 -1.31
N ARG A 87 0.34 -6.90 -1.07
CA ARG A 87 -1.03 -7.28 -0.74
C ARG A 87 -1.03 -8.03 0.57
N THR A 88 -2.04 -7.72 1.39
CA THR A 88 -2.24 -8.42 2.66
C THR A 88 -3.61 -9.05 2.67
N THR A 89 -3.75 -10.10 3.47
CA THR A 89 -5.03 -10.76 3.70
C THR A 89 -5.25 -10.86 5.20
N ALA A 90 -6.36 -11.49 5.61
CA ALA A 90 -6.66 -11.66 7.02
C ALA A 90 -5.51 -12.34 7.78
N LYS A 91 -4.78 -13.23 7.11
CA LYS A 91 -3.64 -13.91 7.75
C LYS A 91 -2.57 -12.94 8.20
N ASP A 92 -2.42 -11.84 7.48
CA ASP A 92 -1.37 -10.87 7.76
C ASP A 92 -1.72 -9.97 8.93
N LEU A 93 -2.97 -10.03 9.40
CA LEU A 93 -3.43 -9.21 10.51
C LEU A 93 -3.25 -9.89 11.88
N ARG A 94 -2.86 -11.16 11.90
CA ARG A 94 -2.69 -11.88 13.16
C ARG A 94 -1.53 -11.29 13.96
N ASP A 95 -1.54 -11.53 15.26
CA ASP A 95 -0.45 -11.11 16.15
C ASP A 95 -0.14 -9.63 16.03
N GLY A 96 -1.19 -8.80 16.04
CA GLY A 96 -0.99 -7.35 15.94
C GLY A 96 -0.46 -6.92 14.60
N CYS A 97 -0.83 -7.61 13.53
CA CYS A 97 -0.40 -7.33 12.16
C CYS A 97 1.09 -7.60 11.94
N ALA A 98 1.70 -8.47 12.74
CA ALA A 98 3.13 -8.75 12.63
C ALA A 98 3.56 -9.21 11.23
N PRO A 99 2.81 -10.11 10.54
CA PRO A 99 3.23 -10.48 9.19
C PRO A 99 3.18 -9.32 8.20
N ALA A 100 2.16 -8.45 8.31
CA ALA A 100 2.06 -7.29 7.45
C ALA A 100 3.21 -6.32 7.69
N VAL A 101 3.54 -6.07 8.95
CA VAL A 101 4.66 -5.20 9.32
C VAL A 101 5.96 -5.75 8.75
N ALA A 102 6.16 -7.06 8.82
CA ALA A 102 7.37 -7.68 8.30
C ALA A 102 7.50 -7.49 6.79
N LYS A 103 6.39 -7.64 6.06
CA LYS A 103 6.40 -7.43 4.61
C LYS A 103 6.79 -6.00 4.25
N VAL A 104 6.17 -5.04 4.92
CA VAL A 104 6.42 -3.63 4.64
C VAL A 104 7.86 -3.25 5.01
N ARG A 105 8.32 -3.69 6.19
CA ARG A 105 9.69 -3.40 6.62
C ARG A 105 10.70 -3.91 5.61
N ARG A 106 10.50 -5.12 5.11
CA ARG A 106 11.42 -5.71 4.12
C ARG A 106 11.52 -4.85 2.87
N GLU A 107 10.36 -4.40 2.36
CA GLU A 107 10.37 -3.59 1.15
C GLU A 107 10.93 -2.19 1.39
N LEU A 108 10.65 -1.60 2.54
CA LEU A 108 11.22 -0.30 2.86
C LEU A 108 12.75 -0.37 2.96
N LEU A 109 13.27 -1.41 3.61
CA LEU A 109 14.71 -1.61 3.73
C LEU A 109 15.34 -1.82 2.35
N ARG A 110 14.66 -2.59 1.49
CA ARG A 110 15.14 -2.81 0.13
C ARG A 110 15.17 -1.52 -0.67
N SER A 111 14.25 -0.61 -0.39
CA SER A 111 14.16 0.67 -1.08
C SER A 111 15.10 1.74 -0.53
N GLY A 112 15.84 1.42 0.52
CA GLY A 112 16.80 2.36 1.07
C GLY A 112 16.43 2.97 2.42
N TRP A 113 15.22 2.72 2.92
CA TRP A 113 14.86 3.19 4.25
C TRP A 113 15.72 2.52 5.31
N ARG A 114 16.05 3.27 6.36
CA ARG A 114 16.80 2.73 7.48
C ARG A 114 16.08 3.07 8.78
N SER A 115 16.05 2.10 9.67
CA SER A 115 15.47 2.25 10.98
C SER A 115 16.36 3.13 11.85
N GLY A 116 15.76 4.01 12.59
CA GLY A 116 16.46 4.79 13.56
C GLY A 116 16.92 6.09 13.16
#